data_eeb19ed8269f756d1b20965c835ccc73
#
_entry.id   eeb19ed8269f756d1b20965c835ccc73
#
_cell.length_a   1.000
_cell.length_b   1.000
_cell.length_c   1.000
_cell.angle_alpha   90.00
_cell.angle_beta   90.00
_cell.angle_gamma   90.00
#
_symmetry.space_group_name_H-M   'P 1'
#
loop_
_entity.id
_entity.type
_entity.pdbx_description
1 polymer ?
#
loop_
_entity_poly.entity_id
_entity_poly.type
_entity_poly.pdbx_seq_one_letter_code
_entity_poly.pdbx_strand_id
1 'polypeptide(L)'
;GHASFVLKHKKNKPLRDDPNSDWAFNPLDPKTYDLQFDLYLDAIEAFPHGKYLHVGGDEVQTSGRGSGKSPLELNLIWLNKVTSFASKQNRIPIFWDDMPLKQANLMEPIYNDKMSKSEVDSIWMANEPNLNRFIEQFPKNCVYMRWNYHMAESYGNAKAMDWFSSNGFKV
;
A
#
# COMPACT_ATOMS: atom_id res chain seq x y z
N GLY A 1 4.04 -0.83 -6.43
CA GLY A 1 4.37 -1.08 -7.84
C GLY A 1 5.08 0.08 -8.51
N HIS A 2 5.11 0.01 -9.83
CA HIS A 2 5.67 1.09 -10.66
C HIS A 2 7.16 1.42 -10.43
N ALA A 3 7.94 0.47 -9.89
CA ALA A 3 9.35 0.69 -9.57
C ALA A 3 10.30 0.51 -10.78
N SER A 4 9.76 0.21 -11.96
CA SER A 4 10.54 -0.08 -13.18
C SER A 4 11.50 1.03 -13.58
N PHE A 5 11.17 2.31 -13.32
CA PHE A 5 12.06 3.42 -13.62
C PHE A 5 13.42 3.30 -12.91
N VAL A 6 13.47 2.61 -11.78
CA VAL A 6 14.69 2.36 -10.99
C VAL A 6 15.19 0.93 -11.16
N LEU A 7 14.27 -0.05 -11.07
CA LEU A 7 14.63 -1.48 -11.05
C LEU A 7 15.03 -2.05 -12.41
N LYS A 8 14.74 -1.36 -13.53
CA LYS A 8 15.24 -1.75 -14.86
C LYS A 8 16.76 -1.68 -14.97
N HIS A 9 17.41 -0.84 -14.16
CA HIS A 9 18.85 -0.69 -14.21
C HIS A 9 19.56 -1.92 -13.64
N LYS A 10 20.62 -2.38 -14.32
CA LYS A 10 21.36 -3.61 -13.96
C LYS A 10 21.84 -3.61 -12.51
N LYS A 11 22.35 -2.47 -12.00
CA LYS A 11 22.84 -2.33 -10.63
C LYS A 11 21.76 -2.56 -9.56
N ASN A 12 20.50 -2.32 -9.89
CA ASN A 12 19.37 -2.41 -8.98
C ASN A 12 18.60 -3.74 -9.09
N LYS A 13 18.96 -4.63 -10.03
CA LYS A 13 18.32 -5.95 -10.16
C LYS A 13 18.25 -6.77 -8.87
N PRO A 14 19.29 -6.75 -8.00
CA PRO A 14 19.22 -7.50 -6.73
C PRO A 14 18.09 -7.04 -5.81
N LEU A 15 17.59 -5.80 -5.95
CA LEU A 15 16.52 -5.22 -5.14
C LEU A 15 15.11 -5.60 -5.60
N ARG A 16 14.97 -6.32 -6.71
CA ARG A 16 13.66 -6.79 -7.21
C ARG A 16 13.08 -7.83 -6.29
N ASP A 17 11.76 -7.80 -6.06
CA ASP A 17 11.07 -8.89 -5.38
C ASP A 17 11.06 -10.15 -6.24
N ASP A 18 10.61 -10.07 -7.48
CA ASP A 18 10.78 -11.10 -8.50
C ASP A 18 12.02 -10.77 -9.35
N PRO A 19 13.05 -11.64 -9.41
CA PRO A 19 14.24 -11.42 -10.24
C PRO A 19 13.95 -11.16 -11.72
N ASN A 20 12.83 -11.68 -12.22
CA ASN A 20 12.42 -11.57 -13.63
C ASN A 20 11.52 -10.35 -13.91
N SER A 21 11.10 -9.64 -12.88
CA SER A 21 10.24 -8.46 -12.98
C SER A 21 10.90 -7.24 -12.34
N ASP A 22 10.86 -6.10 -13.03
CA ASP A 22 11.31 -4.83 -12.46
C ASP A 22 10.19 -4.01 -11.83
N TRP A 23 9.02 -4.63 -11.62
CA TRP A 23 7.81 -3.94 -11.16
C TRP A 23 7.83 -3.55 -9.69
N ALA A 24 8.32 -4.43 -8.82
CA ALA A 24 8.27 -4.26 -7.38
C ALA A 24 9.62 -4.47 -6.69
N PHE A 25 9.86 -3.71 -5.63
CA PHE A 25 10.98 -3.90 -4.72
C PHE A 25 10.78 -5.10 -3.81
N ASN A 26 11.88 -5.74 -3.41
CA ASN A 26 11.88 -6.70 -2.31
C ASN A 26 11.76 -5.94 -0.96
N PRO A 27 10.65 -6.07 -0.24
CA PRO A 27 10.44 -5.34 1.02
C PRO A 27 11.27 -5.88 2.19
N LEU A 28 11.95 -7.01 2.02
CA LEU A 28 12.79 -7.63 3.04
C LEU A 28 14.27 -7.27 2.91
N ASP A 29 14.68 -6.68 1.78
CA ASP A 29 16.08 -6.25 1.57
C ASP A 29 16.28 -4.83 2.14
N PRO A 30 17.19 -4.65 3.11
CA PRO A 30 17.49 -3.32 3.66
C PRO A 30 17.91 -2.30 2.60
N LYS A 31 18.64 -2.72 1.57
CA LYS A 31 19.11 -1.85 0.48
C LYS A 31 17.97 -1.27 -0.36
N THR A 32 16.80 -1.92 -0.34
CA THR A 32 15.58 -1.35 -0.93
C THR A 32 15.27 0.01 -0.31
N TYR A 33 15.39 0.10 1.02
CA TYR A 33 15.07 1.32 1.76
C TYR A 33 16.13 2.39 1.60
N ASP A 34 17.41 2.01 1.51
CA ASP A 34 18.48 2.96 1.21
C ASP A 34 18.16 3.72 -0.08
N LEU A 35 17.83 2.99 -1.15
CA LEU A 35 17.48 3.59 -2.43
C LEU A 35 16.16 4.38 -2.40
N GLN A 36 15.12 3.85 -1.76
CA GLN A 36 13.82 4.55 -1.69
C GLN A 36 13.92 5.83 -0.85
N PHE A 37 14.66 5.79 0.24
CA PHE A 37 14.83 6.95 1.11
C PHE A 37 15.64 8.05 0.46
N ASP A 38 16.64 7.72 -0.34
CA ASP A 38 17.37 8.70 -1.16
C ASP A 38 16.41 9.41 -2.11
N LEU A 39 15.54 8.67 -2.82
CA LEU A 39 14.54 9.27 -3.71
C LEU A 39 13.53 10.16 -2.96
N TYR A 40 13.15 9.78 -1.74
CA TYR A 40 12.26 10.61 -0.92
C TYR A 40 12.95 11.86 -0.42
N LEU A 41 14.26 11.81 -0.09
CA LEU A 41 15.03 12.97 0.29
C LEU A 41 15.17 13.96 -0.87
N ASP A 42 15.44 13.48 -2.09
CA ASP A 42 15.47 14.32 -3.30
C ASP A 42 14.12 15.05 -3.51
N ALA A 43 13.00 14.33 -3.32
CA ALA A 43 11.67 14.92 -3.42
C ALA A 43 11.41 15.96 -2.31
N ILE A 44 11.86 15.70 -1.08
CA ILE A 44 11.72 16.62 0.06
C ILE A 44 12.58 17.88 -0.16
N GLU A 45 13.78 17.73 -0.69
CA GLU A 45 14.67 18.85 -1.03
C GLU A 45 14.03 19.73 -2.13
N ALA A 46 13.44 19.12 -3.15
CA ALA A 46 12.75 19.84 -4.22
C ALA A 46 11.50 20.59 -3.72
N PHE A 47 10.84 20.07 -2.67
CA PHE A 47 9.62 20.65 -2.10
C PHE A 47 9.76 20.87 -0.58
N PRO A 48 10.63 21.78 -0.12
CA PRO A 48 10.98 21.93 1.30
C PRO A 48 9.82 22.34 2.21
N HIS A 49 8.81 23.01 1.67
CA HIS A 49 7.63 23.48 2.40
C HIS A 49 6.44 22.51 2.31
N GLY A 50 6.59 21.37 1.62
CA GLY A 50 5.55 20.34 1.51
C GLY A 50 5.24 19.72 2.88
N LYS A 51 3.95 19.57 3.20
CA LYS A 51 3.52 18.87 4.43
C LYS A 51 3.39 17.37 4.23
N TYR A 52 3.11 16.94 3.02
CA TYR A 52 2.78 15.57 2.68
C TYR A 52 3.88 14.96 1.82
N LEU A 53 4.06 13.65 1.97
CA LEU A 53 4.89 12.84 1.07
C LEU A 53 4.08 11.62 0.64
N HIS A 54 3.74 11.56 -0.66
CA HIS A 54 3.06 10.39 -1.20
C HIS A 54 4.10 9.30 -1.48
N VAL A 55 3.97 8.17 -0.79
CA VAL A 55 4.94 7.06 -0.86
C VAL A 55 4.58 6.00 -1.92
N GLY A 56 3.47 6.16 -2.64
CA GLY A 56 2.99 5.20 -3.63
C GLY A 56 2.26 4.03 -2.98
N GLY A 57 2.61 2.81 -3.37
CA GLY A 57 2.11 1.58 -2.75
C GLY A 57 1.06 0.83 -3.57
N ASP A 58 0.60 1.41 -4.68
CA ASP A 58 -0.38 0.84 -5.58
C ASP A 58 0.19 -0.30 -6.45
N GLU A 59 -0.69 -1.19 -6.86
CA GLU A 59 -0.43 -2.26 -7.84
C GLU A 59 0.84 -3.10 -7.57
N VAL A 60 1.14 -3.36 -6.30
CA VAL A 60 2.32 -4.12 -5.91
C VAL A 60 2.02 -5.62 -5.94
N GLN A 61 2.85 -6.38 -6.62
CA GLN A 61 2.87 -7.84 -6.55
C GLN A 61 4.17 -8.27 -5.85
N THR A 62 4.04 -8.71 -4.60
CA THR A 62 5.17 -9.18 -3.81
C THR A 62 5.04 -10.66 -3.53
N SER A 63 6.12 -11.40 -3.80
CA SER A 63 6.24 -12.84 -3.51
C SER A 63 7.01 -13.10 -2.21
N GLY A 64 7.79 -12.12 -1.76
CA GLY A 64 8.67 -12.23 -0.59
C GLY A 64 9.78 -13.26 -0.75
N ARG A 65 10.06 -13.68 -1.99
CA ARG A 65 11.13 -14.62 -2.35
C ARG A 65 11.17 -15.90 -1.48
N GLY A 66 10.02 -16.46 -1.19
CA GLY A 66 9.94 -17.69 -0.39
C GLY A 66 10.14 -17.49 1.11
N SER A 67 9.98 -16.26 1.63
CA SER A 67 10.09 -15.94 3.06
C SER A 67 9.03 -16.60 3.95
N GLY A 68 7.98 -17.19 3.35
CA GLY A 68 6.82 -17.72 4.08
C GLY A 68 5.83 -16.64 4.56
N LYS A 69 6.10 -15.35 4.30
CA LYS A 69 5.20 -14.26 4.65
C LYS A 69 4.12 -14.06 3.60
N SER A 70 2.92 -13.74 4.07
CA SER A 70 1.82 -13.37 3.16
C SER A 70 2.10 -12.05 2.44
N PRO A 71 1.49 -11.82 1.26
CA PRO A 71 1.61 -10.54 0.56
C PRO A 71 1.18 -9.33 1.42
N LEU A 72 0.16 -9.48 2.26
CA LEU A 72 -0.30 -8.44 3.17
C LEU A 72 0.75 -8.12 4.24
N GLU A 73 1.38 -9.14 4.86
CA GLU A 73 2.49 -8.93 5.80
C GLU A 73 3.66 -8.17 5.15
N LEU A 74 4.02 -8.56 3.92
CA LEU A 74 5.11 -7.91 3.18
C LEU A 74 4.78 -6.45 2.87
N ASN A 75 3.54 -6.17 2.48
CA ASN A 75 3.08 -4.82 2.26
C ASN A 75 3.14 -3.96 3.53
N LEU A 76 2.69 -4.51 4.67
CA LEU A 76 2.71 -3.81 5.96
C LEU A 76 4.13 -3.59 6.49
N ILE A 77 5.06 -4.54 6.28
CA ILE A 77 6.48 -4.35 6.60
C ILE A 77 7.04 -3.14 5.83
N TRP A 78 6.80 -3.09 4.52
CA TRP A 78 7.21 -1.97 3.69
C TRP A 78 6.57 -0.66 4.16
N LEU A 79 5.25 -0.65 4.31
CA LEU A 79 4.48 0.53 4.67
C LEU A 79 4.94 1.14 5.99
N ASN A 80 5.16 0.32 7.01
CA ASN A 80 5.67 0.80 8.31
C ASN A 80 7.05 1.46 8.20
N LYS A 81 7.93 0.94 7.35
CA LYS A 81 9.27 1.52 7.16
C LYS A 81 9.20 2.87 6.45
N VAL A 82 8.44 2.96 5.35
CA VAL A 82 8.37 4.22 4.58
C VAL A 82 7.59 5.31 5.30
N THR A 83 6.51 4.97 6.01
CA THR A 83 5.74 5.94 6.81
C THR A 83 6.52 6.43 8.03
N SER A 84 7.27 5.55 8.69
CA SER A 84 8.18 5.94 9.78
C SER A 84 9.28 6.88 9.30
N PHE A 85 9.86 6.60 8.12
CA PHE A 85 10.86 7.48 7.53
C PHE A 85 10.26 8.86 7.21
N ALA A 86 9.13 8.93 6.51
CA ALA A 86 8.47 10.18 6.16
C ALA A 86 8.15 11.03 7.40
N SER A 87 7.66 10.40 8.47
CA SER A 87 7.38 11.09 9.74
C SER A 87 8.65 11.65 10.39
N LYS A 88 9.78 10.94 10.32
CA LYS A 88 11.08 11.44 10.81
C LYS A 88 11.58 12.65 10.01
N GLN A 89 11.15 12.79 8.75
CA GLN A 89 11.41 13.94 7.92
C GLN A 89 10.36 15.06 8.06
N ASN A 90 9.53 15.00 9.12
CA ASN A 90 8.42 15.94 9.37
C ASN A 90 7.43 16.01 8.19
N ARG A 91 7.16 14.88 7.55
CA ARG A 91 6.16 14.75 6.49
C ARG A 91 5.03 13.82 6.93
N ILE A 92 3.82 14.14 6.53
CA ILE A 92 2.66 13.26 6.68
C ILE A 92 2.68 12.31 5.47
N PRO A 93 2.91 11.01 5.66
CA PRO A 93 2.89 10.08 4.55
C PRO A 93 1.48 9.86 4.02
N ILE A 94 1.36 9.72 2.71
CA ILE A 94 0.13 9.30 2.02
C ILE A 94 0.48 8.07 1.19
N PHE A 95 -0.38 7.06 1.18
CA PHE A 95 -0.19 5.91 0.32
C PHE A 95 -1.51 5.43 -0.29
N TRP A 96 -1.43 4.68 -1.39
CA TRP A 96 -2.60 4.09 -2.02
C TRP A 96 -3.04 2.84 -1.27
N ASP A 97 -4.33 2.76 -0.90
CA ASP A 97 -4.89 1.74 -0.01
C ASP A 97 -5.39 0.47 -0.72
N ASP A 98 -5.25 0.39 -2.03
CA ASP A 98 -5.75 -0.72 -2.85
C ASP A 98 -5.11 -2.07 -2.50
N MET A 99 -3.81 -2.09 -2.22
CA MET A 99 -3.11 -3.36 -2.03
C MET A 99 -3.50 -4.12 -0.76
N PRO A 100 -3.63 -3.51 0.42
CA PRO A 100 -4.17 -4.21 1.58
C PRO A 100 -5.54 -4.85 1.32
N LEU A 101 -6.43 -4.14 0.63
CA LEU A 101 -7.76 -4.63 0.28
C LEU A 101 -7.71 -5.77 -0.74
N LYS A 102 -6.87 -5.62 -1.77
CA LYS A 102 -6.65 -6.68 -2.76
C LYS A 102 -6.10 -7.96 -2.12
N GLN A 103 -5.12 -7.82 -1.26
CA GLN A 103 -4.47 -8.94 -0.58
C GLN A 103 -5.37 -9.59 0.48
N ALA A 104 -6.39 -8.88 0.94
CA ALA A 104 -7.44 -9.41 1.78
C ALA A 104 -8.66 -9.95 1.00
N ASN A 105 -8.63 -9.99 -0.35
CA ASN A 105 -9.73 -10.37 -1.24
C ASN A 105 -10.97 -9.46 -1.15
N LEU A 106 -10.76 -8.16 -0.92
CA LEU A 106 -11.81 -7.14 -0.79
C LEU A 106 -11.81 -6.13 -1.93
N MET A 107 -11.03 -6.36 -2.99
CA MET A 107 -10.89 -5.42 -4.11
C MET A 107 -12.12 -5.39 -5.02
N GLU A 108 -12.68 -6.57 -5.32
CA GLU A 108 -13.79 -6.69 -6.27
C GLU A 108 -15.01 -5.83 -5.91
N PRO A 109 -15.53 -5.87 -4.65
CA PRO A 109 -16.71 -5.08 -4.31
C PRO A 109 -16.46 -3.56 -4.37
N ILE A 110 -15.22 -3.12 -4.38
CA ILE A 110 -14.87 -1.70 -4.47
C ILE A 110 -15.03 -1.19 -5.90
N TYR A 111 -14.64 -2.00 -6.88
CA TYR A 111 -14.58 -1.63 -8.30
C TYR A 111 -15.72 -2.22 -9.14
N ASN A 112 -16.69 -2.89 -8.52
CA ASN A 112 -17.86 -3.44 -9.18
C ASN A 112 -19.15 -2.78 -8.65
N ASP A 113 -19.56 -1.72 -9.30
CA ASP A 113 -20.77 -0.95 -8.97
C ASP A 113 -22.10 -1.69 -9.24
N LYS A 114 -22.01 -2.82 -9.95
CA LYS A 114 -23.18 -3.67 -10.26
C LYS A 114 -23.50 -4.66 -9.14
N MET A 115 -22.64 -4.81 -8.17
CA MET A 115 -22.90 -5.68 -7.04
C MET A 115 -24.02 -5.14 -6.15
N SER A 116 -24.92 -6.01 -5.77
CA SER A 116 -25.92 -5.71 -4.75
C SER A 116 -25.28 -5.53 -3.37
N LYS A 117 -25.96 -4.81 -2.49
CA LYS A 117 -25.48 -4.64 -1.09
C LYS A 117 -25.26 -5.97 -0.38
N SER A 118 -26.16 -6.94 -0.60
CA SER A 118 -26.05 -8.26 0.01
C SER A 118 -24.83 -9.06 -0.47
N GLU A 119 -24.45 -8.93 -1.75
CA GLU A 119 -23.24 -9.56 -2.29
C GLU A 119 -22.00 -8.93 -1.68
N VAL A 120 -21.95 -7.59 -1.65
CA VAL A 120 -20.85 -6.86 -1.02
C VAL A 120 -20.70 -7.25 0.46
N ASP A 121 -21.81 -7.28 1.21
CA ASP A 121 -21.80 -7.65 2.63
C ASP A 121 -21.32 -9.10 2.85
N SER A 122 -21.72 -10.01 1.97
CA SER A 122 -21.28 -11.41 2.04
C SER A 122 -19.77 -11.54 1.81
N ILE A 123 -19.22 -10.81 0.83
CA ILE A 123 -17.78 -10.80 0.55
C ILE A 123 -17.01 -10.19 1.72
N TRP A 124 -17.49 -9.08 2.29
CA TRP A 124 -16.88 -8.44 3.44
C TRP A 124 -16.88 -9.36 4.65
N MET A 125 -18.03 -9.93 5.00
CA MET A 125 -18.13 -10.85 6.13
C MET A 125 -17.16 -12.04 6.02
N ALA A 126 -16.95 -12.55 4.80
CA ALA A 126 -16.04 -13.66 4.57
C ALA A 126 -14.54 -13.25 4.63
N ASN A 127 -14.18 -12.02 4.27
CA ASN A 127 -12.79 -11.63 4.02
C ASN A 127 -12.25 -10.54 4.95
N GLU A 128 -13.09 -9.76 5.62
CA GLU A 128 -12.67 -8.78 6.63
C GLU A 128 -11.75 -9.36 7.71
N PRO A 129 -11.92 -10.62 8.18
CA PRO A 129 -10.98 -11.25 9.10
C PRO A 129 -9.52 -11.26 8.61
N ASN A 130 -9.30 -11.24 7.29
CA ASN A 130 -7.95 -11.16 6.71
C ASN A 130 -7.27 -9.82 7.00
N LEU A 131 -8.03 -8.71 7.03
CA LEU A 131 -7.52 -7.39 7.45
C LEU A 131 -7.38 -7.33 8.97
N ASN A 132 -8.42 -7.74 9.70
CA ASN A 132 -8.48 -7.64 11.16
C ASN A 132 -7.35 -8.42 11.85
N ARG A 133 -6.90 -9.52 11.25
CA ARG A 133 -5.74 -10.29 11.71
C ARG A 133 -4.46 -9.45 11.82
N PHE A 134 -4.32 -8.42 11.01
CA PHE A 134 -3.14 -7.57 10.94
C PHE A 134 -3.40 -6.13 11.38
N ILE A 135 -4.56 -5.83 11.98
CA ILE A 135 -5.02 -4.47 12.24
C ILE A 135 -4.02 -3.63 13.03
N GLU A 136 -3.34 -4.24 14.01
CA GLU A 136 -2.34 -3.56 14.84
C GLU A 136 -1.03 -3.25 14.09
N GLN A 137 -0.85 -3.84 12.91
CA GLN A 137 0.32 -3.60 12.09
C GLN A 137 0.11 -2.49 11.06
N PHE A 138 -1.12 -2.03 10.87
CA PHE A 138 -1.42 -0.91 10.00
C PHE A 138 -0.93 0.40 10.63
N PRO A 139 -0.08 1.19 9.97
CA PRO A 139 0.40 2.45 10.54
C PRO A 139 -0.72 3.48 10.65
N LYS A 140 -0.83 4.14 11.81
CA LYS A 140 -1.83 5.20 12.05
C LYS A 140 -1.31 6.62 11.77
N ASN A 141 -0.03 6.74 11.44
CA ASN A 141 0.63 8.02 11.16
C ASN A 141 0.62 8.42 9.68
N CYS A 142 -0.25 7.84 8.87
CA CYS A 142 -0.37 8.10 7.44
C CYS A 142 -1.82 8.27 7.00
N VAL A 143 -2.00 8.77 5.78
CA VAL A 143 -3.30 8.89 5.12
C VAL A 143 -3.47 7.74 4.14
N TYR A 144 -4.58 7.05 4.23
CA TYR A 144 -5.01 5.97 3.35
C TYR A 144 -5.81 6.59 2.22
N MET A 145 -5.21 6.68 1.03
CA MET A 145 -5.82 7.35 -0.12
C MET A 145 -6.32 6.33 -1.13
N ARG A 146 -7.54 6.55 -1.60
CA ARG A 146 -8.18 5.75 -2.65
C ARG A 146 -8.05 6.43 -4.00
N TRP A 147 -7.58 5.68 -5.01
CA TRP A 147 -7.77 6.07 -6.39
C TRP A 147 -9.04 5.39 -6.92
N ASN A 148 -10.07 6.20 -7.12
CA ASN A 148 -11.35 5.73 -7.65
C ASN A 148 -11.90 6.78 -8.61
N TYR A 149 -11.93 6.43 -9.90
CA TYR A 149 -12.25 7.40 -10.94
C TYR A 149 -13.75 7.48 -11.24
N HIS A 150 -14.51 6.39 -11.05
CA HIS A 150 -15.88 6.28 -11.53
C HIS A 150 -16.87 5.73 -10.53
N MET A 151 -16.43 5.22 -9.41
CA MET A 151 -17.27 4.44 -8.49
C MET A 151 -17.16 4.93 -7.04
N ALA A 152 -16.93 6.23 -6.86
CA ALA A 152 -16.78 6.83 -5.53
C ALA A 152 -18.01 6.60 -4.64
N GLU A 153 -19.21 6.56 -5.24
CA GLU A 153 -20.48 6.38 -4.54
C GLU A 153 -20.90 4.90 -4.42
N SER A 154 -20.11 3.97 -4.92
CA SER A 154 -20.46 2.54 -4.81
C SER A 154 -20.48 2.10 -3.34
N TYR A 155 -21.42 1.21 -3.02
CA TYR A 155 -21.55 0.69 -1.65
C TYR A 155 -20.28 -0.02 -1.18
N GLY A 156 -19.62 -0.78 -2.06
CA GLY A 156 -18.38 -1.46 -1.73
C GLY A 156 -17.22 -0.50 -1.43
N ASN A 157 -17.16 0.63 -2.16
CA ASN A 157 -16.16 1.67 -1.88
C ASN A 157 -16.44 2.35 -0.53
N ALA A 158 -17.69 2.75 -0.28
CA ALA A 158 -18.08 3.35 1.01
C ALA A 158 -17.74 2.42 2.17
N LYS A 159 -18.07 1.13 2.06
CA LYS A 159 -17.78 0.13 3.09
C LYS A 159 -16.29 -0.02 3.38
N ALA A 160 -15.45 0.04 2.37
CA ALA A 160 -14.00 0.01 2.56
C ALA A 160 -13.47 1.26 3.27
N MET A 161 -13.97 2.45 2.91
CA MET A 161 -13.62 3.69 3.58
C MET A 161 -14.11 3.69 5.04
N ASP A 162 -15.31 3.18 5.29
CA ASP A 162 -15.86 3.04 6.63
C ASP A 162 -15.03 2.09 7.49
N TRP A 163 -14.50 1.01 6.92
CA TRP A 163 -13.62 0.11 7.66
C TRP A 163 -12.36 0.83 8.14
N PHE A 164 -11.68 1.57 7.27
CA PHE A 164 -10.50 2.32 7.66
C PHE A 164 -10.83 3.39 8.73
N SER A 165 -11.85 4.21 8.50
CA SER A 165 -12.21 5.30 9.42
C SER A 165 -12.67 4.78 10.79
N SER A 166 -13.48 3.72 10.83
CA SER A 166 -13.98 3.10 12.06
C SER A 166 -12.87 2.46 12.90
N ASN A 167 -11.76 2.07 12.26
CA ASN A 167 -10.57 1.54 12.93
C ASN A 167 -9.54 2.64 13.27
N GLY A 168 -9.91 3.92 13.10
CA GLY A 168 -9.10 5.07 13.50
C GLY A 168 -7.98 5.42 12.53
N PHE A 169 -8.05 4.96 11.28
CA PHE A 169 -7.15 5.37 10.22
C PHE A 169 -7.65 6.66 9.55
N LYS A 170 -6.73 7.48 9.07
CA LYS A 170 -7.06 8.68 8.27
C LYS A 170 -7.28 8.26 6.82
N VAL A 171 -8.42 8.64 6.26
CA VAL A 171 -8.80 8.40 4.87
C VAL A 171 -9.03 9.72 4.15
#